data_172d6cf2aa23ac9a220f48b9237581be
#
_entry.id   172d6cf2aa23ac9a220f48b9237581be
#
_cell.length_a   1.000
_cell.length_b   1.000
_cell.length_c   1.000
_cell.angle_alpha   90.00
_cell.angle_beta   90.00
_cell.angle_gamma   90.00
#
_symmetry.space_group_name_H-M   'P 1'
#
loop_
_entity.id
_entity.type
_entity.pdbx_description
1 polymer ?
#
loop_
_entity_poly.entity_id
_entity_poly.type
_entity_poly.pdbx_seq_one_letter_code
_entity_poly.pdbx_strand_id
1 'polypeptide(L)'
;MMKKNFYLIAAFLGYFNALFAAGDFTMMKPISVEIEMQSSNNVHVFSPNRIRLETGKLYKIRVFNNSNEKHYFSSKKFAKSVFTRKVQILKDGKKIAEVKGIIAEVEVFPHSVIKWWVVPIRTGIFDDLRCHVKDVRTGKTHNQLDMIGVISIY
;
A
#
# COMPACT_ATOMS: atom_id res chain seq x y z
N MET A 1 -20.35 30.54 -72.34
CA MET A 1 -20.99 30.21 -71.01
C MET A 1 -20.09 29.25 -70.31
N MET A 2 -19.19 29.75 -69.42
CA MET A 2 -18.24 28.92 -68.64
C MET A 2 -18.85 28.60 -67.25
N LYS A 3 -19.10 27.30 -66.97
CA LYS A 3 -19.52 26.84 -65.64
C LYS A 3 -18.30 26.76 -64.70
N LYS A 4 -18.25 27.62 -63.70
CA LYS A 4 -17.26 27.53 -62.58
C LYS A 4 -17.69 26.41 -61.65
N ASN A 5 -16.91 25.33 -61.59
CA ASN A 5 -17.08 24.29 -60.59
C ASN A 5 -16.42 24.77 -59.28
N PHE A 6 -17.23 24.96 -58.23
CA PHE A 6 -16.79 25.31 -56.90
C PHE A 6 -16.55 24.00 -56.12
N TYR A 7 -15.28 23.64 -55.94
CA TYR A 7 -14.93 22.49 -55.08
C TYR A 7 -14.92 22.95 -53.62
N LEU A 8 -15.89 22.44 -52.86
CA LEU A 8 -15.95 22.63 -51.39
C LEU A 8 -14.97 21.65 -50.75
N ILE A 9 -13.80 22.14 -50.30
CA ILE A 9 -12.87 21.35 -49.52
C ILE A 9 -13.36 21.38 -48.08
N ALA A 10 -14.01 20.30 -47.62
CA ALA A 10 -14.34 20.09 -46.21
C ALA A 10 -13.05 19.75 -45.45
N ALA A 11 -12.52 20.70 -44.71
CA ALA A 11 -11.43 20.47 -43.79
C ALA A 11 -11.92 19.63 -42.59
N PHE A 12 -11.58 18.37 -42.57
CA PHE A 12 -11.85 17.45 -41.47
C PHE A 12 -10.83 17.75 -40.37
N LEU A 13 -11.16 18.67 -39.47
CA LEU A 13 -10.39 18.91 -38.22
C LEU A 13 -10.59 17.69 -37.33
N GLY A 14 -9.69 16.73 -37.47
CA GLY A 14 -9.60 15.59 -36.54
C GLY A 14 -9.25 16.10 -35.13
N TYR A 15 -10.23 16.05 -34.24
CA TYR A 15 -9.96 16.22 -32.79
C TYR A 15 -9.12 15.03 -32.33
N PHE A 16 -7.81 15.22 -32.21
CA PHE A 16 -6.94 14.31 -31.50
C PHE A 16 -7.28 14.44 -30.01
N ASN A 17 -8.20 13.63 -29.51
CA ASN A 17 -8.30 13.41 -28.08
C ASN A 17 -7.03 12.68 -27.65
N ALA A 18 -6.12 13.41 -26.99
CA ALA A 18 -5.00 12.78 -26.31
C ALA A 18 -5.56 11.86 -25.23
N LEU A 19 -5.57 10.56 -25.49
CA LEU A 19 -5.93 9.53 -24.52
C LEU A 19 -4.82 9.51 -23.47
N PHE A 20 -4.97 10.28 -22.41
CA PHE A 20 -4.13 10.15 -21.26
C PHE A 20 -4.47 8.81 -20.59
N ALA A 21 -3.55 7.85 -20.70
CA ALA A 21 -3.67 6.59 -19.97
C ALA A 21 -3.67 6.85 -18.47
N ALA A 22 -4.84 6.79 -17.84
CA ALA A 22 -5.02 7.00 -16.39
C ALA A 22 -4.32 5.93 -15.53
N GLY A 23 -3.58 4.99 -16.14
CA GLY A 23 -2.99 3.84 -15.49
C GLY A 23 -1.50 3.94 -15.14
N ASP A 24 -0.83 5.06 -15.38
CA ASP A 24 0.59 5.21 -15.01
C ASP A 24 0.75 5.55 -13.53
N PHE A 25 0.85 4.52 -12.70
CA PHE A 25 1.10 4.67 -11.27
C PHE A 25 2.46 5.32 -10.94
N THR A 26 3.35 5.55 -11.91
CA THR A 26 4.61 6.26 -11.66
C THR A 26 4.40 7.76 -11.56
N MET A 27 3.40 8.27 -12.27
CA MET A 27 3.04 9.70 -12.31
C MET A 27 1.98 10.07 -11.27
N MET A 28 1.29 9.08 -10.69
CA MET A 28 0.25 9.32 -9.69
C MET A 28 0.86 9.63 -8.33
N LYS A 29 0.36 10.70 -7.67
CA LYS A 29 0.70 10.99 -6.27
C LYS A 29 -0.04 10.01 -5.36
N PRO A 30 0.66 9.17 -4.57
CA PRO A 30 0.00 8.23 -3.68
C PRO A 30 -0.62 8.92 -2.47
N ILE A 31 -1.74 8.39 -1.98
CA ILE A 31 -2.31 8.74 -0.69
C ILE A 31 -1.43 8.09 0.39
N SER A 32 -0.94 8.88 1.33
CA SER A 32 -0.09 8.37 2.41
C SER A 32 -0.93 7.82 3.56
N VAL A 33 -0.56 6.62 4.03
CA VAL A 33 -1.10 5.98 5.24
C VAL A 33 0.10 5.66 6.14
N GLU A 34 0.07 6.14 7.36
CA GLU A 34 1.13 5.89 8.35
C GLU A 34 0.62 4.88 9.38
N ILE A 35 1.45 3.89 9.69
CA ILE A 35 1.18 2.86 10.71
C ILE A 35 2.43 2.73 11.55
N GLU A 36 2.27 2.81 12.85
CA GLU A 36 3.34 2.62 13.80
C GLU A 36 3.18 1.27 14.51
N MET A 37 4.28 0.56 14.69
CA MET A 37 4.39 -0.62 15.52
C MET A 37 5.04 -0.22 16.83
N GLN A 38 4.37 -0.48 17.93
CA GLN A 38 4.81 -0.08 19.28
C GLN A 38 4.82 -1.27 20.22
N SER A 39 5.81 -1.30 21.11
CA SER A 39 5.90 -2.22 22.23
C SER A 39 6.31 -1.46 23.49
N SER A 40 5.49 -1.53 24.52
CA SER A 40 5.78 -0.95 25.82
C SER A 40 5.03 -1.73 26.91
N ASN A 41 5.72 -2.09 28.00
CA ASN A 41 5.12 -2.73 29.18
C ASN A 41 4.22 -3.94 28.85
N ASN A 42 4.66 -4.84 27.97
CA ASN A 42 3.91 -6.02 27.48
C ASN A 42 2.69 -5.69 26.60
N VAL A 43 2.52 -4.45 26.20
CA VAL A 43 1.50 -4.02 25.23
C VAL A 43 2.17 -3.89 23.88
N HIS A 44 1.65 -4.62 22.89
CA HIS A 44 2.13 -4.60 21.50
C HIS A 44 0.97 -4.18 20.61
N VAL A 45 1.15 -3.12 19.82
CA VAL A 45 0.05 -2.56 19.02
C VAL A 45 0.48 -2.07 17.64
N PHE A 46 -0.47 -2.09 16.70
CA PHE A 46 -0.44 -1.27 15.50
C PHE A 46 -1.19 0.03 15.79
N SER A 47 -0.62 1.17 15.44
CA SER A 47 -1.27 2.47 15.58
C SER A 47 -1.28 3.22 14.23
N PRO A 48 -2.44 3.46 13.61
CA PRO A 48 -3.76 2.91 13.96
C PRO A 48 -3.87 1.41 13.70
N ASN A 49 -4.73 0.74 14.44
CA ASN A 49 -5.05 -0.69 14.23
C ASN A 49 -6.26 -0.90 13.30
N ARG A 50 -6.91 0.17 12.85
CA ARG A 50 -8.01 0.18 11.87
C ARG A 50 -7.62 1.05 10.69
N ILE A 51 -7.49 0.43 9.52
CA ILE A 51 -7.04 1.07 8.29
C ILE A 51 -8.19 1.03 7.29
N ARG A 52 -8.46 2.16 6.62
CA ARG A 52 -9.51 2.28 5.60
C ARG A 52 -8.91 2.70 4.28
N LEU A 53 -9.20 1.96 3.22
CA LEU A 53 -8.71 2.19 1.87
C LEU A 53 -9.88 2.14 0.89
N GLU A 54 -9.74 2.78 -0.26
CA GLU A 54 -10.69 2.73 -1.37
C GLU A 54 -10.09 1.96 -2.55
N THR A 55 -10.92 1.21 -3.26
CA THR A 55 -10.49 0.51 -4.48
C THR A 55 -10.02 1.49 -5.56
N GLY A 56 -9.05 1.06 -6.36
CA GLY A 56 -8.53 1.82 -7.51
C GLY A 56 -7.62 3.01 -7.16
N LYS A 57 -7.46 3.36 -5.89
CA LYS A 57 -6.57 4.45 -5.47
C LYS A 57 -5.16 3.94 -5.14
N LEU A 58 -4.14 4.70 -5.54
CA LEU A 58 -2.76 4.39 -5.18
C LEU A 58 -2.46 4.87 -3.77
N TYR A 59 -2.05 3.96 -2.90
CA TYR A 59 -1.61 4.24 -1.53
C TYR A 59 -0.12 4.01 -1.37
N LYS A 60 0.50 4.79 -0.48
CA LYS A 60 1.81 4.53 0.11
C LYS A 60 1.62 4.28 1.59
N ILE A 61 1.56 3.02 1.97
CA ILE A 61 1.50 2.60 3.37
C ILE A 61 2.93 2.62 3.92
N ARG A 62 3.16 3.46 4.91
CA ARG A 62 4.43 3.52 5.64
C ARG A 62 4.23 2.83 6.98
N VAL A 63 4.96 1.74 7.22
CA VAL A 63 4.98 1.07 8.52
C VAL A 63 6.32 1.34 9.17
N PHE A 64 6.29 1.91 10.37
CA PHE A 64 7.46 2.24 11.17
C PHE A 64 7.45 1.44 12.46
N ASN A 65 8.53 0.74 12.73
CA ASN A 65 8.71 0.05 14.00
C ASN A 65 9.38 0.99 15.00
N ASN A 66 8.59 1.55 15.93
CA ASN A 66 9.05 2.44 16.99
C ASN A 66 9.26 1.67 18.31
N SER A 67 9.82 0.48 18.21
CA SER A 67 10.12 -0.35 19.38
C SER A 67 11.53 -0.94 19.30
N ASN A 68 11.98 -1.54 20.40
CA ASN A 68 13.25 -2.24 20.48
C ASN A 68 13.15 -3.72 20.09
N GLU A 69 11.96 -4.18 19.66
CA GLU A 69 11.70 -5.55 19.26
C GLU A 69 11.34 -5.59 17.77
N LYS A 70 11.60 -6.73 17.11
CA LYS A 70 11.14 -6.95 15.73
C LYS A 70 9.66 -7.25 15.72
N HIS A 71 8.98 -6.86 14.64
CA HIS A 71 7.56 -7.16 14.43
C HIS A 71 7.30 -7.65 13.01
N TYR A 72 6.20 -8.38 12.83
CA TYR A 72 5.65 -8.66 11.51
C TYR A 72 4.44 -7.77 11.21
N PHE A 73 4.42 -7.19 10.02
CA PHE A 73 3.21 -6.69 9.39
C PHE A 73 2.69 -7.79 8.47
N SER A 74 1.75 -8.59 8.92
CA SER A 74 1.27 -9.78 8.24
C SER A 74 -0.24 -9.73 8.04
N SER A 75 -0.70 -9.78 6.78
CA SER A 75 -2.11 -9.95 6.41
C SER A 75 -2.20 -10.61 5.03
N LYS A 76 -2.45 -11.92 5.03
CA LYS A 76 -2.55 -12.72 3.79
C LYS A 76 -3.80 -12.38 2.98
N LYS A 77 -4.91 -12.08 3.64
CA LYS A 77 -6.17 -11.71 2.98
C LYS A 77 -6.03 -10.36 2.28
N PHE A 78 -5.45 -9.37 2.96
CA PHE A 78 -5.16 -8.05 2.38
C PHE A 78 -4.19 -8.15 1.19
N ALA A 79 -3.09 -8.87 1.33
CA ALA A 79 -2.09 -9.04 0.27
C ALA A 79 -2.67 -9.59 -1.04
N LYS A 80 -3.68 -10.47 -0.95
CA LYS A 80 -4.42 -11.03 -2.10
C LYS A 80 -5.48 -10.07 -2.67
N SER A 81 -5.74 -8.95 -2.01
CA SER A 81 -6.78 -8.00 -2.35
C SER A 81 -6.24 -6.68 -2.88
N VAL A 82 -4.92 -6.60 -3.06
CA VAL A 82 -4.23 -5.42 -3.60
C VAL A 82 -3.28 -5.81 -4.72
N PHE A 83 -3.10 -4.91 -5.67
CA PHE A 83 -1.95 -4.91 -6.55
C PHE A 83 -0.77 -4.25 -5.81
N THR A 84 0.28 -5.02 -5.54
CA THR A 84 1.52 -4.49 -4.96
C THR A 84 2.43 -3.98 -6.07
N ARG A 85 2.60 -2.67 -6.15
CA ARG A 85 3.56 -2.06 -7.07
C ARG A 85 4.99 -2.30 -6.63
N LYS A 86 5.28 -2.07 -5.34
CA LYS A 86 6.58 -2.32 -4.70
C LYS A 86 6.50 -2.19 -3.17
N VAL A 87 7.43 -2.84 -2.50
CA VAL A 87 7.78 -2.60 -1.10
C VAL A 87 9.23 -2.14 -1.03
N GLN A 88 9.51 -1.08 -0.31
CA GLN A 88 10.87 -0.62 -0.02
C GLN A 88 11.13 -0.76 1.48
N ILE A 89 12.31 -1.28 1.80
CA ILE A 89 12.80 -1.40 3.17
C ILE A 89 13.86 -0.31 3.38
N LEU A 90 13.71 0.47 4.45
CA LEU A 90 14.61 1.56 4.77
C LEU A 90 15.21 1.35 6.16
N LYS A 91 16.50 1.62 6.27
CA LYS A 91 17.25 1.72 7.53
C LYS A 91 17.99 3.05 7.53
N ASP A 92 17.90 3.80 8.62
CA ASP A 92 18.53 5.13 8.78
C ASP A 92 18.23 6.07 7.59
N GLY A 93 16.96 6.05 7.14
CA GLY A 93 16.48 6.86 6.02
C GLY A 93 16.91 6.39 4.63
N LYS A 94 17.83 5.43 4.52
CA LYS A 94 18.34 4.88 3.26
C LYS A 94 17.56 3.64 2.83
N LYS A 95 17.22 3.56 1.54
CA LYS A 95 16.64 2.35 0.96
C LYS A 95 17.71 1.25 0.88
N ILE A 96 17.47 0.11 1.55
CA ILE A 96 18.37 -1.04 1.55
C ILE A 96 17.84 -2.20 0.71
N ALA A 97 16.51 -2.26 0.46
CA ALA A 97 15.92 -3.26 -0.41
C ALA A 97 14.65 -2.73 -1.09
N GLU A 98 14.31 -3.31 -2.24
CA GLU A 98 13.04 -3.14 -2.93
C GLU A 98 12.56 -4.51 -3.42
N VAL A 99 11.31 -4.85 -3.11
CA VAL A 99 10.67 -6.11 -3.48
C VAL A 99 9.41 -5.81 -4.28
N LYS A 100 9.13 -6.65 -5.29
CA LYS A 100 7.91 -6.60 -6.12
C LYS A 100 7.20 -7.95 -6.05
N GLY A 101 5.89 -7.93 -6.22
CA GLY A 101 5.05 -9.12 -6.18
C GLY A 101 4.10 -9.14 -4.99
N ILE A 102 3.48 -10.27 -4.75
CA ILE A 102 2.54 -10.44 -3.64
C ILE A 102 3.34 -10.61 -2.36
N ILE A 103 3.20 -9.67 -1.44
CA ILE A 103 3.88 -9.66 -0.14
C ILE A 103 2.84 -9.92 0.94
N ALA A 104 2.82 -11.12 1.49
CA ALA A 104 1.87 -11.50 2.53
C ALA A 104 2.26 -10.98 3.92
N GLU A 105 3.56 -10.81 4.13
CA GLU A 105 4.12 -10.32 5.41
C GLU A 105 5.50 -9.69 5.21
N VAL A 106 5.85 -8.76 6.09
CA VAL A 106 7.18 -8.16 6.16
C VAL A 106 7.62 -8.13 7.61
N GLU A 107 8.81 -8.63 7.89
CA GLU A 107 9.50 -8.45 9.18
C GLU A 107 10.10 -7.05 9.23
N VAL A 108 9.77 -6.29 10.25
CA VAL A 108 10.25 -4.92 10.44
C VAL A 108 11.11 -4.88 11.70
N PHE A 109 12.40 -4.73 11.51
CA PHE A 109 13.37 -4.63 12.59
C PHE A 109 13.20 -3.34 13.40
N PRO A 110 13.74 -3.27 14.64
CA PRO A 110 13.73 -2.07 15.46
C PRO A 110 14.16 -0.83 14.67
N HIS A 111 13.40 0.27 14.84
CA HIS A 111 13.65 1.58 14.22
C HIS A 111 13.73 1.61 12.71
N SER A 112 13.28 0.52 12.05
CA SER A 112 13.22 0.41 10.58
C SER A 112 11.86 0.83 10.04
N VAL A 113 11.84 1.16 8.74
CA VAL A 113 10.64 1.59 8.03
C VAL A 113 10.45 0.74 6.79
N ILE A 114 9.23 0.31 6.53
CA ILE A 114 8.82 -0.14 5.20
C ILE A 114 7.91 0.90 4.55
N LYS A 115 8.02 1.03 3.23
CA LYS A 115 7.10 1.79 2.39
C LYS A 115 6.51 0.84 1.37
N TRP A 116 5.21 0.67 1.40
CA TRP A 116 4.48 -0.27 0.56
C TRP A 116 3.50 0.48 -0.35
N TRP A 117 3.74 0.45 -1.66
CA TRP A 117 2.84 1.03 -2.66
C TRP A 117 1.86 -0.02 -3.14
N VAL A 118 0.57 0.24 -2.92
CA VAL A 118 -0.52 -0.68 -3.25
C VAL A 118 -1.68 0.04 -3.93
N VAL A 119 -2.37 -0.71 -4.78
CA VAL A 119 -3.69 -0.34 -5.29
C VAL A 119 -4.67 -1.42 -4.84
N PRO A 120 -5.64 -1.11 -3.98
CA PRO A 120 -6.69 -2.05 -3.62
C PRO A 120 -7.54 -2.41 -4.85
N ILE A 121 -7.77 -3.71 -5.07
CA ILE A 121 -8.49 -4.24 -6.24
C ILE A 121 -9.72 -5.05 -5.86
N ARG A 122 -9.96 -5.29 -4.59
CA ARG A 122 -11.13 -6.01 -4.08
C ARG A 122 -11.59 -5.42 -2.76
N THR A 123 -12.91 -5.15 -2.65
CA THR A 123 -13.54 -4.69 -1.41
C THR A 123 -13.60 -5.80 -0.36
N GLY A 124 -13.67 -5.44 0.90
CA GLY A 124 -13.82 -6.38 2.01
C GLY A 124 -13.26 -5.84 3.33
N ILE A 125 -13.51 -6.62 4.38
CA ILE A 125 -12.95 -6.40 5.72
C ILE A 125 -11.94 -7.53 5.97
N PHE A 126 -10.69 -7.14 6.19
CA PHE A 126 -9.56 -8.05 6.40
C PHE A 126 -9.11 -7.91 7.86
N ASP A 127 -9.47 -8.91 8.67
CA ASP A 127 -9.26 -8.99 10.11
C ASP A 127 -8.02 -9.82 10.48
N ASP A 128 -7.16 -10.08 9.51
CA ASP A 128 -5.99 -10.92 9.66
C ASP A 128 -4.66 -10.14 9.75
N LEU A 129 -4.72 -8.82 9.97
CA LEU A 129 -3.51 -8.05 10.30
C LEU A 129 -3.03 -8.43 11.69
N ARG A 130 -1.79 -8.94 11.79
CA ARG A 130 -1.22 -9.43 13.03
C ARG A 130 0.30 -9.45 13.05
N CYS A 131 0.86 -9.48 14.27
CA CYS A 131 2.26 -9.81 14.51
C CYS A 131 2.36 -11.15 15.26
N HIS A 132 3.10 -12.12 14.72
CA HIS A 132 3.25 -13.45 15.29
C HIS A 132 4.62 -13.71 15.95
N VAL A 133 5.39 -12.66 16.21
CA VAL A 133 6.61 -12.75 17.03
C VAL A 133 6.25 -13.24 18.42
N LYS A 134 7.07 -14.12 18.98
CA LYS A 134 6.92 -14.57 20.37
C LYS A 134 7.56 -13.57 21.33
N ASP A 135 6.79 -13.11 22.29
CA ASP A 135 7.31 -12.37 23.44
C ASP A 135 8.10 -13.33 24.34
N VAL A 136 9.35 -12.97 24.62
CA VAL A 136 10.31 -13.85 25.35
C VAL A 136 9.91 -14.04 26.80
N ARG A 137 9.17 -13.08 27.40
CA ARG A 137 8.81 -13.10 28.83
C ARG A 137 7.57 -13.94 29.10
N THR A 138 6.59 -13.86 28.18
CA THR A 138 5.29 -14.52 28.34
C THR A 138 5.20 -15.84 27.56
N GLY A 139 6.06 -16.05 26.56
CA GLY A 139 6.00 -17.17 25.62
C GLY A 139 4.83 -17.09 24.64
N LYS A 140 3.95 -16.08 24.76
CA LYS A 140 2.84 -15.82 23.85
C LYS A 140 3.31 -15.06 22.61
N THR A 141 2.57 -15.19 21.52
CA THR A 141 2.80 -14.35 20.35
C THR A 141 2.20 -12.96 20.55
N HIS A 142 2.76 -11.93 19.88
CA HIS A 142 2.26 -10.57 20.00
C HIS A 142 0.78 -10.44 19.59
N ASN A 143 0.28 -11.24 18.65
CA ASN A 143 -1.15 -11.27 18.32
C ASN A 143 -2.01 -11.90 19.44
N GLN A 144 -1.46 -12.78 20.29
CA GLN A 144 -2.11 -13.26 21.51
C GLN A 144 -2.05 -12.22 22.65
N LEU A 145 -1.26 -11.17 22.47
CA LEU A 145 -1.12 -10.00 23.32
C LEU A 145 -1.70 -8.75 22.62
N ASP A 146 -2.75 -8.95 21.80
CA ASP A 146 -3.56 -7.93 21.14
C ASP A 146 -2.86 -7.09 20.03
N MET A 147 -1.69 -7.50 19.53
CA MET A 147 -1.11 -6.87 18.33
C MET A 147 -1.80 -7.38 17.07
N ILE A 148 -3.03 -6.90 16.90
CA ILE A 148 -3.92 -7.21 15.79
C ILE A 148 -4.49 -5.93 15.19
N GLY A 149 -4.98 -6.01 13.96
CA GLY A 149 -5.64 -4.89 13.29
C GLY A 149 -6.62 -5.34 12.22
N VAL A 150 -7.34 -4.38 11.68
CA VAL A 150 -8.34 -4.58 10.62
C VAL A 150 -8.06 -3.62 9.48
N ILE A 151 -8.05 -4.14 8.25
CA ILE A 151 -7.96 -3.33 7.03
C ILE A 151 -9.29 -3.45 6.30
N SER A 152 -9.96 -2.33 6.06
CA SER A 152 -11.22 -2.27 5.31
C SER A 152 -10.97 -1.63 3.94
N ILE A 153 -11.44 -2.27 2.87
CA ILE A 153 -11.42 -1.74 1.50
C ILE A 153 -12.87 -1.60 1.02
N TYR A 154 -13.26 -0.43 0.54
CA TYR A 154 -14.59 -0.08 0.04
C TYR A 154 -14.53 0.60 -1.34
#